data_513cc8505b20e507f8aa599d67ddc4f9
#
_entry.id   513cc8505b20e507f8aa599d67ddc4f9
#
_cell.length_a   1.000
_cell.length_b   1.000
_cell.length_c   1.000
_cell.angle_alpha   90.00
_cell.angle_beta   90.00
_cell.angle_gamma   90.00
#
_symmetry.space_group_name_H-M   'P 1'
#
loop_
_entity.id
_entity.type
_entity.pdbx_description
1 polymer ?
#
loop_
_entity_poly.entity_id
_entity_poly.type
_entity_poly.pdbx_seq_one_letter_code
_entity_poly.pdbx_strand_id
1 'polypeptide(L)'
;SLNKFIKENRVMHYMTHSMSAYSKPLFETLNERLIYLRLVRNPMTDYMVNHLAKWCERWGKDFRSGVTLIKFEEKYFPFFAKDKIPEYSELSPHEKAIFLLKLWQEKGDHQIDQFKSKYNSFILEIPFESLVFQPMKYINKIAEEIGVTADKVTKKQLKLQNVPRKSLSDAPFNKYYFDRGWRKSKKILSLEEEIEILRKKISNYVSVDSLECLDEL
;
A
#
# COMPACT_ATOMS: atom_id res chain seq x y z
N SER A 1 -0.72 -26.38 17.64
CA SER A 1 -2.15 -26.44 18.01
C SER A 1 -2.60 -25.09 18.56
N LEU A 2 -3.90 -24.80 18.52
CA LEU A 2 -4.49 -23.55 19.05
C LEU A 2 -4.15 -23.37 20.54
N ASN A 3 -4.17 -24.44 21.33
CA ASN A 3 -3.80 -24.40 22.75
C ASN A 3 -2.36 -23.95 22.99
N LYS A 4 -1.43 -24.36 22.12
CA LYS A 4 -0.03 -23.89 22.17
C LYS A 4 0.07 -22.41 21.84
N PHE A 5 -0.66 -21.95 20.81
CA PHE A 5 -0.71 -20.55 20.42
C PHE A 5 -1.21 -19.66 21.56
N ILE A 6 -2.32 -20.05 22.22
CA ILE A 6 -2.89 -19.33 23.35
C ILE A 6 -1.92 -19.34 24.56
N LYS A 7 -1.35 -20.51 24.89
CA LYS A 7 -0.42 -20.65 26.01
C LYS A 7 0.86 -19.82 25.85
N GLU A 8 1.34 -19.68 24.60
CA GLU A 8 2.53 -18.90 24.28
C GLU A 8 2.24 -17.40 24.07
N ASN A 9 0.99 -16.97 24.28
CA ASN A 9 0.55 -15.58 24.12
C ASN A 9 0.98 -14.95 22.78
N ARG A 10 0.85 -15.72 21.70
CA ARG A 10 1.30 -15.30 20.37
C ARG A 10 0.34 -14.29 19.76
N VAL A 11 0.89 -13.29 19.09
CA VAL A 11 0.13 -12.35 18.27
C VAL A 11 -0.08 -12.95 16.88
N MET A 12 -1.32 -13.02 16.43
CA MET A 12 -1.64 -13.44 15.07
C MET A 12 -1.41 -12.25 14.13
N HIS A 13 -0.52 -12.43 13.15
CA HIS A 13 -0.26 -11.42 12.12
C HIS A 13 -0.97 -11.79 10.83
N TYR A 14 -1.71 -10.84 10.29
CA TYR A 14 -2.38 -10.97 9.00
C TYR A 14 -2.03 -9.77 8.12
N MET A 15 -1.50 -10.04 6.93
CA MET A 15 -1.17 -9.01 5.96
C MET A 15 -2.13 -9.07 4.78
N THR A 16 -2.62 -7.94 4.36
CA THR A 16 -3.58 -7.83 3.25
C THR A 16 -3.31 -6.60 2.42
N HIS A 17 -3.73 -6.63 1.16
CA HIS A 17 -3.61 -5.52 0.23
C HIS A 17 -4.96 -4.82 0.07
N SER A 18 -4.94 -3.48 -0.06
CA SER A 18 -6.12 -2.65 -0.37
C SER A 18 -7.30 -2.80 0.61
N MET A 19 -7.03 -3.25 1.84
CA MET A 19 -8.08 -3.59 2.80
C MET A 19 -8.60 -2.41 3.63
N SER A 20 -7.95 -1.24 3.59
CA SER A 20 -8.44 -0.08 4.37
C SER A 20 -9.90 0.21 4.04
N ALA A 21 -10.25 0.19 2.75
CA ALA A 21 -11.61 0.42 2.27
C ALA A 21 -12.62 -0.72 2.58
N TYR A 22 -12.17 -1.87 3.11
CA TYR A 22 -13.01 -3.07 3.33
C TYR A 22 -12.74 -3.76 4.66
N SER A 23 -12.08 -3.08 5.60
CA SER A 23 -11.65 -3.65 6.88
C SER A 23 -12.73 -3.68 7.96
N LYS A 24 -13.92 -3.15 7.70
CA LYS A 24 -15.04 -3.08 8.65
C LYS A 24 -15.31 -4.40 9.40
N PRO A 25 -15.36 -5.58 8.75
CA PRO A 25 -15.60 -6.85 9.47
C PRO A 25 -14.52 -7.17 10.51
N LEU A 26 -13.28 -6.76 10.29
CA LEU A 26 -12.18 -6.97 11.26
C LEU A 26 -12.40 -6.11 12.50
N PHE A 27 -12.76 -4.85 12.34
CA PHE A 27 -13.03 -3.94 13.44
C PHE A 27 -14.28 -4.38 14.23
N GLU A 28 -15.35 -4.79 13.57
CA GLU A 28 -16.57 -5.27 14.21
C GLU A 28 -16.35 -6.56 15.01
N THR A 29 -15.45 -7.43 14.54
CA THR A 29 -15.22 -8.73 15.17
C THR A 29 -14.17 -8.67 16.29
N LEU A 30 -13.09 -7.91 16.08
CA LEU A 30 -11.93 -7.93 16.98
C LEU A 30 -11.92 -6.75 17.96
N ASN A 31 -12.47 -5.60 17.57
CA ASN A 31 -12.55 -4.38 18.37
C ASN A 31 -11.22 -4.06 19.09
N GLU A 32 -11.22 -3.97 20.42
CA GLU A 32 -10.05 -3.65 21.26
C GLU A 32 -8.87 -4.64 21.11
N ARG A 33 -9.10 -5.83 20.57
CA ARG A 33 -8.06 -6.83 20.29
C ARG A 33 -7.37 -6.62 18.96
N LEU A 34 -7.82 -5.65 18.16
CA LEU A 34 -7.26 -5.37 16.85
C LEU A 34 -6.17 -4.29 16.95
N ILE A 35 -4.97 -4.65 16.54
CA ILE A 35 -3.90 -3.70 16.22
C ILE A 35 -3.87 -3.56 14.72
N TYR A 36 -4.33 -2.42 14.21
CA TYR A 36 -4.42 -2.13 12.79
C TYR A 36 -3.29 -1.21 12.35
N LEU A 37 -2.40 -1.75 11.53
CA LEU A 37 -1.28 -1.01 10.95
C LEU A 37 -1.60 -0.69 9.48
N ARG A 38 -1.86 0.57 9.18
CA ARG A 38 -2.10 1.05 7.83
C ARG A 38 -0.79 1.60 7.25
N LEU A 39 -0.23 0.89 6.28
CA LEU A 39 0.93 1.37 5.55
C LEU A 39 0.47 2.24 4.38
N VAL A 40 0.76 3.53 4.44
CA VAL A 40 0.46 4.50 3.38
C VAL A 40 1.74 4.79 2.61
N ARG A 41 1.67 4.72 1.29
CA ARG A 41 2.80 4.96 0.42
C ARG A 41 2.53 6.16 -0.48
N ASN A 42 3.53 7.01 -0.69
CA ASN A 42 3.40 8.12 -1.63
C ASN A 42 3.02 7.59 -3.02
N PRO A 43 1.90 8.05 -3.59
CA PRO A 43 1.37 7.54 -4.85
C PRO A 43 2.29 7.82 -6.04
N MET A 44 3.13 8.87 -5.98
CA MET A 44 4.12 9.19 -7.01
C MET A 44 5.22 8.14 -7.13
N THR A 45 5.37 7.23 -6.18
CA THR A 45 6.43 6.21 -6.29
C THR A 45 6.16 5.29 -7.48
N ASP A 46 7.22 4.95 -8.20
CA ASP A 46 7.18 4.11 -9.41
C ASP A 46 6.43 2.78 -9.18
N TYR A 47 6.46 2.29 -7.95
CA TYR A 47 5.73 1.10 -7.57
C TYR A 47 4.21 1.29 -7.63
N MET A 48 3.68 2.43 -7.19
CA MET A 48 2.24 2.61 -7.07
C MET A 48 1.60 2.78 -8.46
N VAL A 49 1.94 3.81 -9.20
CA VAL A 49 1.29 4.08 -10.50
C VAL A 49 1.68 3.07 -11.57
N ASN A 50 2.98 2.87 -11.81
CA ASN A 50 3.40 2.01 -12.93
C ASN A 50 3.11 0.52 -12.67
N HIS A 51 3.21 0.07 -11.42
CA HIS A 51 2.87 -1.32 -11.09
C HIS A 51 1.37 -1.55 -11.20
N LEU A 52 0.57 -0.65 -10.67
CA LEU A 52 -0.88 -0.73 -10.73
C LEU A 52 -1.40 -0.60 -12.17
N ALA A 53 -0.80 0.26 -13.00
CA ALA A 53 -1.14 0.36 -14.42
C ALA A 53 -1.00 -0.98 -15.16
N LYS A 54 0.09 -1.72 -14.89
CA LYS A 54 0.27 -3.08 -15.44
C LYS A 54 -0.81 -4.07 -14.99
N TRP A 55 -1.35 -3.91 -13.79
CA TRP A 55 -2.50 -4.70 -13.33
C TRP A 55 -3.77 -4.27 -14.04
N CYS A 56 -4.00 -2.96 -14.17
CA CYS A 56 -5.16 -2.42 -14.89
C CYS A 56 -5.26 -2.91 -16.34
N GLU A 57 -4.12 -3.08 -17.02
CA GLU A 57 -4.07 -3.66 -18.36
C GLU A 57 -4.57 -5.11 -18.44
N ARG A 58 -4.44 -5.86 -17.34
CA ARG A 58 -4.80 -7.29 -17.27
C ARG A 58 -6.21 -7.52 -16.76
N TRP A 59 -6.73 -6.64 -15.94
CA TRP A 59 -8.04 -6.77 -15.36
C TRP A 59 -9.12 -6.72 -16.44
N GLY A 60 -10.00 -7.71 -16.42
CA GLY A 60 -10.99 -7.91 -17.44
C GLY A 60 -10.53 -8.75 -18.64
N LYS A 61 -9.20 -8.94 -18.82
CA LYS A 61 -8.63 -9.76 -19.88
C LYS A 61 -8.04 -11.07 -19.37
N ASP A 62 -7.49 -11.07 -18.17
CA ASP A 62 -6.91 -12.26 -17.53
C ASP A 62 -7.60 -12.52 -16.18
N PHE A 63 -8.45 -13.54 -16.13
CA PHE A 63 -9.21 -13.94 -14.93
C PHE A 63 -8.30 -14.42 -13.77
N ARG A 64 -7.02 -14.72 -14.04
CA ARG A 64 -6.03 -15.09 -13.02
C ARG A 64 -5.43 -13.89 -12.29
N SER A 65 -5.83 -12.69 -12.68
CA SER A 65 -5.25 -11.46 -12.10
C SER A 65 -5.67 -11.14 -10.66
N GLY A 66 -6.41 -12.05 -10.00
CA GLY A 66 -6.65 -12.00 -8.54
C GLY A 66 -7.63 -10.92 -8.07
N VAL A 67 -8.36 -10.31 -8.98
CA VAL A 67 -9.38 -9.29 -8.68
C VAL A 67 -10.77 -9.84 -8.98
N THR A 68 -11.72 -9.60 -8.07
CA THR A 68 -13.13 -9.86 -8.33
C THR A 68 -13.60 -8.99 -9.48
N LEU A 69 -14.16 -9.61 -10.51
CA LEU A 69 -14.67 -8.93 -11.68
C LEU A 69 -16.20 -8.91 -11.66
N ILE A 70 -16.76 -7.83 -12.17
CA ILE A 70 -18.20 -7.71 -12.47
C ILE A 70 -18.39 -7.62 -13.96
N LYS A 71 -19.45 -8.22 -14.47
CA LYS A 71 -19.86 -8.07 -15.86
C LYS A 71 -20.77 -6.85 -15.96
N PHE A 72 -20.45 -5.95 -16.87
CA PHE A 72 -21.28 -4.83 -17.26
C PHE A 72 -21.34 -4.81 -18.78
N GLU A 73 -22.53 -4.91 -19.34
CA GLU A 73 -22.74 -5.22 -20.75
C GLU A 73 -21.94 -6.48 -21.13
N GLU A 74 -21.13 -6.43 -22.18
CA GLU A 74 -20.31 -7.58 -22.63
C GLU A 74 -18.86 -7.53 -22.15
N LYS A 75 -18.51 -6.60 -21.22
CA LYS A 75 -17.15 -6.41 -20.71
C LYS A 75 -17.05 -6.73 -19.22
N TYR A 76 -15.84 -7.04 -18.77
CA TYR A 76 -15.54 -7.30 -17.37
C TYR A 76 -14.71 -6.15 -16.77
N PHE A 77 -15.12 -5.72 -15.57
CA PHE A 77 -14.48 -4.62 -14.84
C PHE A 77 -14.14 -5.07 -13.43
N PRO A 78 -13.11 -4.48 -12.80
CA PRO A 78 -12.85 -4.69 -11.38
C PRO A 78 -14.04 -4.25 -10.54
N PHE A 79 -14.42 -5.03 -9.52
CA PHE A 79 -15.62 -4.76 -8.71
C PHE A 79 -15.58 -3.38 -8.02
N PHE A 80 -14.41 -2.86 -7.70
CA PHE A 80 -14.27 -1.57 -7.04
C PHE A 80 -14.56 -0.38 -7.99
N ALA A 81 -14.58 -0.58 -9.29
CA ALA A 81 -14.98 0.43 -10.28
C ALA A 81 -16.49 0.42 -10.58
N LYS A 82 -17.28 -0.44 -9.92
CA LYS A 82 -18.70 -0.70 -10.23
C LYS A 82 -19.58 0.55 -10.35
N ASP A 83 -19.35 1.53 -9.51
CA ASP A 83 -20.14 2.76 -9.44
C ASP A 83 -19.67 3.84 -10.43
N LYS A 84 -18.56 3.59 -11.16
CA LYS A 84 -17.86 4.52 -12.04
C LYS A 84 -17.38 3.85 -13.34
N ILE A 85 -18.07 2.81 -13.82
CA ILE A 85 -17.66 2.05 -15.01
C ILE A 85 -17.50 2.92 -16.25
N PRO A 86 -18.44 3.82 -16.60
CA PRO A 86 -18.30 4.65 -17.79
C PRO A 86 -17.03 5.50 -17.78
N GLU A 87 -16.77 6.18 -16.66
CA GLU A 87 -15.57 6.99 -16.45
C GLU A 87 -14.30 6.12 -16.51
N TYR A 88 -14.28 5.01 -15.77
CA TYR A 88 -13.14 4.09 -15.71
C TYR A 88 -12.81 3.45 -17.07
N SER A 89 -13.82 3.17 -17.91
CA SER A 89 -13.60 2.48 -19.18
C SER A 89 -12.77 3.28 -20.17
N GLU A 90 -12.92 4.60 -20.17
CA GLU A 90 -12.28 5.53 -21.12
C GLU A 90 -10.83 5.87 -20.75
N LEU A 91 -10.41 5.57 -19.51
CA LEU A 91 -9.10 5.91 -19.02
C LEU A 91 -8.00 4.99 -19.59
N SER A 92 -6.81 5.56 -19.80
CA SER A 92 -5.59 4.81 -20.07
C SER A 92 -5.19 3.94 -18.86
N PRO A 93 -4.32 2.93 -18.99
CA PRO A 93 -3.90 2.11 -17.86
C PRO A 93 -3.30 2.90 -16.69
N HIS A 94 -2.54 3.95 -16.95
CA HIS A 94 -1.95 4.80 -15.92
C HIS A 94 -3.00 5.68 -15.23
N GLU A 95 -3.93 6.25 -16.01
CA GLU A 95 -5.04 7.01 -15.45
C GLU A 95 -6.00 6.13 -14.63
N LYS A 96 -6.23 4.88 -15.07
CA LYS A 96 -6.93 3.87 -14.26
C LYS A 96 -6.24 3.60 -12.93
N ALA A 97 -4.91 3.56 -12.92
CA ALA A 97 -4.16 3.39 -11.69
C ALA A 97 -4.35 4.58 -10.73
N ILE A 98 -4.27 5.80 -11.24
CA ILE A 98 -4.50 7.03 -10.46
C ILE A 98 -5.92 7.09 -9.92
N PHE A 99 -6.90 6.83 -10.78
CA PHE A 99 -8.31 6.75 -10.39
C PHE A 99 -8.55 5.78 -9.22
N LEU A 100 -7.92 4.61 -9.26
CA LEU A 100 -8.03 3.62 -8.21
C LEU A 100 -7.32 4.01 -6.92
N LEU A 101 -6.15 4.63 -7.02
CA LEU A 101 -5.44 5.15 -5.86
C LEU A 101 -6.30 6.17 -5.12
N LYS A 102 -6.88 7.13 -5.84
CA LYS A 102 -7.83 8.10 -5.28
C LYS A 102 -9.02 7.42 -4.61
N LEU A 103 -9.68 6.52 -5.33
CA LEU A 103 -10.84 5.79 -4.80
C LEU A 103 -10.54 5.00 -3.53
N TRP A 104 -9.38 4.34 -3.48
CA TRP A 104 -8.97 3.56 -2.31
C TRP A 104 -8.55 4.45 -1.14
N GLN A 105 -7.91 5.57 -1.42
CA GLN A 105 -7.54 6.54 -0.38
C GLN A 105 -8.79 7.16 0.24
N GLU A 106 -9.69 7.73 -0.55
CA GLU A 106 -10.93 8.36 -0.08
C GLU A 106 -11.78 7.37 0.76
N LYS A 107 -12.00 6.15 0.24
CA LYS A 107 -12.74 5.12 0.98
C LYS A 107 -12.02 4.65 2.24
N GLY A 108 -10.70 4.53 2.17
CA GLY A 108 -9.87 4.09 3.28
C GLY A 108 -9.85 5.11 4.40
N ASP A 109 -9.65 6.38 4.08
CA ASP A 109 -9.61 7.49 5.04
C ASP A 109 -10.96 7.64 5.74
N HIS A 110 -12.04 7.69 4.98
CA HIS A 110 -13.39 7.75 5.54
C HIS A 110 -13.69 6.60 6.51
N GLN A 111 -13.30 5.37 6.17
CA GLN A 111 -13.50 4.23 7.07
C GLN A 111 -12.63 4.30 8.31
N ILE A 112 -11.36 4.68 8.18
CA ILE A 112 -10.45 4.79 9.33
C ILE A 112 -10.95 5.85 10.31
N ASP A 113 -11.45 6.99 9.84
CA ASP A 113 -12.01 8.02 10.71
C ASP A 113 -13.27 7.54 11.45
N GLN A 114 -14.14 6.81 10.76
CA GLN A 114 -15.28 6.15 11.41
C GLN A 114 -14.82 5.12 12.46
N PHE A 115 -13.77 4.35 12.17
CA PHE A 115 -13.30 3.34 13.10
C PHE A 115 -12.61 3.94 14.32
N LYS A 116 -11.81 4.99 14.16
CA LYS A 116 -11.23 5.75 15.28
C LYS A 116 -12.29 6.28 16.25
N SER A 117 -13.45 6.65 15.74
CA SER A 117 -14.55 7.17 16.58
C SER A 117 -15.42 6.07 17.22
N LYS A 118 -15.48 4.88 16.61
CA LYS A 118 -16.45 3.83 16.98
C LYS A 118 -15.84 2.67 17.77
N TYR A 119 -14.57 2.34 17.52
CA TYR A 119 -13.91 1.17 18.08
C TYR A 119 -12.71 1.55 18.93
N ASN A 120 -12.45 0.77 19.99
CA ASN A 120 -11.27 0.93 20.84
C ASN A 120 -10.03 0.21 20.29
N SER A 121 -10.00 -0.03 18.98
CA SER A 121 -8.86 -0.65 18.31
C SER A 121 -7.67 0.31 18.23
N PHE A 122 -6.47 -0.23 18.40
CA PHE A 122 -5.27 0.56 18.10
C PHE A 122 -5.09 0.71 16.59
N ILE A 123 -5.05 1.93 16.10
CA ILE A 123 -4.87 2.25 14.68
C ILE A 123 -3.62 3.11 14.54
N LEU A 124 -2.62 2.60 13.81
CA LEU A 124 -1.41 3.33 13.49
C LEU A 124 -1.24 3.46 11.97
N GLU A 125 -1.28 4.70 11.50
CA GLU A 125 -0.94 5.02 10.12
C GLU A 125 0.55 5.25 10.00
N ILE A 126 1.16 4.57 9.04
CA ILE A 126 2.60 4.51 8.88
C ILE A 126 2.95 4.96 7.45
N PRO A 127 3.47 6.17 7.24
CA PRO A 127 4.03 6.54 5.95
C PRO A 127 5.21 5.63 5.61
N PHE A 128 5.14 4.93 4.47
CA PHE A 128 6.15 3.96 4.05
C PHE A 128 7.53 4.58 3.96
N GLU A 129 7.62 5.75 3.37
CA GLU A 129 8.86 6.50 3.20
C GLU A 129 9.49 6.81 4.56
N SER A 130 8.69 7.31 5.51
CA SER A 130 9.16 7.55 6.88
C SER A 130 9.58 6.25 7.59
N LEU A 131 8.85 5.15 7.37
CA LEU A 131 9.20 3.85 7.94
C LEU A 131 10.57 3.36 7.45
N VAL A 132 10.85 3.47 6.15
CA VAL A 132 12.11 2.96 5.61
C VAL A 132 13.32 3.85 5.93
N PHE A 133 13.10 5.14 6.20
CA PHE A 133 14.17 6.05 6.65
C PHE A 133 14.36 6.06 8.18
N GLN A 134 13.26 5.92 8.94
CA GLN A 134 13.26 6.01 10.40
C GLN A 134 12.48 4.83 11.04
N PRO A 135 12.88 3.57 10.81
CA PRO A 135 12.09 2.39 11.18
C PRO A 135 11.81 2.31 12.68
N MET A 136 12.79 2.67 13.52
CA MET A 136 12.65 2.52 14.97
C MET A 136 11.57 3.40 15.57
N LYS A 137 11.23 4.54 14.93
CA LYS A 137 10.13 5.41 15.36
C LYS A 137 8.79 4.65 15.38
N TYR A 138 8.53 3.85 14.36
CA TYR A 138 7.27 3.09 14.23
C TYR A 138 7.34 1.74 14.94
N ILE A 139 8.47 1.06 14.85
CA ILE A 139 8.68 -0.24 15.51
C ILE A 139 8.52 -0.11 17.02
N ASN A 140 9.05 0.94 17.63
CA ASN A 140 8.92 1.16 19.07
C ASN A 140 7.45 1.41 19.47
N LYS A 141 6.67 2.18 18.67
CA LYS A 141 5.24 2.38 18.93
C LYS A 141 4.45 1.07 18.86
N ILE A 142 4.75 0.23 17.85
CA ILE A 142 4.11 -1.07 17.71
C ILE A 142 4.51 -1.99 18.87
N ALA A 143 5.79 -2.00 19.22
CA ALA A 143 6.32 -2.83 20.31
C ALA A 143 5.70 -2.46 21.67
N GLU A 144 5.53 -1.16 21.95
CA GLU A 144 4.87 -0.63 23.13
C GLU A 144 3.40 -1.13 23.19
N GLU A 145 2.66 -1.03 22.09
CA GLU A 145 1.27 -1.44 22.02
C GLU A 145 1.07 -2.95 22.27
N ILE A 146 1.99 -3.78 21.79
CA ILE A 146 1.93 -5.24 22.04
C ILE A 146 2.64 -5.68 23.32
N GLY A 147 3.12 -4.73 24.14
CA GLY A 147 3.75 -5.00 25.42
C GLY A 147 5.14 -5.65 25.33
N VAL A 148 5.90 -5.38 24.27
CA VAL A 148 7.26 -5.91 24.06
C VAL A 148 8.27 -4.79 23.76
N THR A 149 9.53 -5.15 23.65
CA THR A 149 10.60 -4.23 23.25
C THR A 149 11.30 -4.74 21.99
N ALA A 150 11.68 -3.82 21.11
CA ALA A 150 12.50 -4.13 19.95
C ALA A 150 13.91 -4.58 20.37
N ASP A 151 14.30 -5.77 19.99
CA ASP A 151 15.52 -6.44 20.42
C ASP A 151 16.60 -6.51 19.33
N LYS A 152 17.66 -7.31 19.58
CA LYS A 152 18.76 -7.53 18.64
C LYS A 152 18.28 -8.25 17.38
N VAL A 153 17.23 -9.10 17.46
CA VAL A 153 16.67 -9.82 16.30
C VAL A 153 15.97 -8.83 15.39
N THR A 154 15.18 -7.91 15.94
CA THR A 154 14.57 -6.79 15.21
C THR A 154 15.60 -5.99 14.43
N LYS A 155 16.68 -5.57 15.08
CA LYS A 155 17.77 -4.82 14.43
C LYS A 155 18.45 -5.62 13.32
N LYS A 156 18.65 -6.94 13.52
CA LYS A 156 19.21 -7.82 12.50
C LYS A 156 18.30 -7.92 11.29
N GLN A 157 16.99 -8.05 11.48
CA GLN A 157 16.02 -8.10 10.38
C GLN A 157 15.97 -6.80 9.59
N LEU A 158 15.98 -5.66 10.26
CA LEU A 158 16.07 -4.36 9.59
C LEU A 158 17.30 -4.25 8.69
N LYS A 159 18.47 -4.66 9.21
CA LYS A 159 19.71 -4.68 8.43
C LYS A 159 19.61 -5.59 7.20
N LEU A 160 18.99 -6.77 7.32
CA LEU A 160 18.78 -7.68 6.20
C LEU A 160 17.88 -7.07 5.11
N GLN A 161 16.94 -6.20 5.50
CA GLN A 161 16.06 -5.48 4.59
C GLN A 161 16.64 -4.14 4.11
N ASN A 162 17.92 -3.86 4.40
CA ASN A 162 18.56 -2.59 4.10
C ASN A 162 17.76 -1.38 4.63
N VAL A 163 17.41 -1.44 5.92
CA VAL A 163 16.66 -0.38 6.61
C VAL A 163 17.44 0.01 7.87
N PRO A 164 17.69 1.32 8.16
CA PRO A 164 17.20 2.48 7.39
C PRO A 164 17.87 2.64 6.03
N ARG A 165 17.10 3.11 5.05
CA ARG A 165 17.59 3.39 3.70
C ARG A 165 18.21 4.78 3.60
N LYS A 166 19.08 4.96 2.60
CA LYS A 166 19.65 6.27 2.25
C LYS A 166 18.83 7.00 1.18
N SER A 167 18.05 6.25 0.38
CA SER A 167 17.11 6.75 -0.62
C SER A 167 16.01 5.70 -0.82
N LEU A 168 14.89 6.03 -1.44
CA LEU A 168 13.82 5.06 -1.73
C LEU A 168 14.29 3.95 -2.67
N SER A 169 15.13 4.31 -3.63
CA SER A 169 15.73 3.36 -4.59
C SER A 169 16.78 2.43 -3.96
N ASP A 170 17.22 2.68 -2.72
CA ASP A 170 18.16 1.84 -1.98
C ASP A 170 17.47 0.61 -1.33
N ALA A 171 16.54 0.01 -2.05
CA ALA A 171 15.87 -1.21 -1.61
C ALA A 171 16.79 -2.44 -1.74
N PRO A 172 16.58 -3.49 -0.92
CA PRO A 172 17.32 -4.73 -1.09
C PRO A 172 17.02 -5.32 -2.45
N PHE A 173 18.07 -5.48 -3.25
CA PHE A 173 17.96 -6.00 -4.60
C PHE A 173 17.95 -7.52 -4.54
N ASN A 174 16.81 -8.12 -4.76
CA ASN A 174 16.75 -9.55 -5.03
C ASN A 174 16.42 -9.80 -6.51
N LYS A 175 16.70 -11.03 -6.98
CA LYS A 175 16.44 -11.46 -8.36
C LYS A 175 15.00 -11.20 -8.79
N TYR A 176 14.04 -11.34 -7.88
CA TYR A 176 12.63 -11.12 -8.14
C TYR A 176 12.30 -9.71 -8.67
N TYR A 177 12.89 -8.67 -8.07
CA TYR A 177 12.70 -7.30 -8.52
C TYR A 177 13.47 -7.00 -9.80
N PHE A 178 14.70 -7.54 -9.90
CA PHE A 178 15.52 -7.39 -11.09
C PHE A 178 14.85 -7.97 -12.33
N ASP A 179 14.28 -9.17 -12.22
CA ASP A 179 13.56 -9.85 -13.31
C ASP A 179 12.29 -9.07 -13.74
N ARG A 180 11.77 -8.18 -12.88
CA ARG A 180 10.65 -7.27 -13.19
C ARG A 180 11.08 -5.89 -13.69
N GLY A 181 12.33 -5.74 -14.05
CA GLY A 181 12.86 -4.50 -14.63
C GLY A 181 13.28 -3.43 -13.64
N TRP A 182 13.22 -3.72 -12.33
CA TRP A 182 13.73 -2.79 -11.32
C TRP A 182 15.25 -2.71 -11.38
N ARG A 183 15.77 -1.49 -11.34
CA ARG A 183 17.20 -1.24 -11.36
C ARG A 183 17.57 -0.31 -10.21
N LYS A 184 18.63 -0.67 -9.48
CA LYS A 184 19.17 0.20 -8.44
C LYS A 184 19.68 1.50 -9.06
N SER A 185 19.29 2.64 -8.50
CA SER A 185 19.89 3.92 -8.89
C SER A 185 21.39 3.91 -8.55
N LYS A 186 22.20 4.41 -9.47
CA LYS A 186 23.63 4.63 -9.24
C LYS A 186 23.90 5.88 -8.37
N LYS A 187 22.92 6.79 -8.31
CA LYS A 187 23.00 8.06 -7.58
C LYS A 187 22.07 7.99 -6.38
N ILE A 188 22.54 8.42 -5.23
CA ILE A 188 21.69 8.63 -4.06
C ILE A 188 20.99 9.97 -4.28
N LEU A 189 19.68 9.93 -4.34
CA LEU A 189 18.80 11.09 -4.51
C LEU A 189 18.06 11.37 -3.21
N SER A 190 17.67 12.62 -2.97
CA SER A 190 16.71 12.93 -1.93
C SER A 190 15.33 12.39 -2.29
N LEU A 191 14.42 12.34 -1.31
CA LEU A 191 13.04 11.92 -1.55
C LEU A 191 12.37 12.83 -2.58
N GLU A 192 12.57 14.13 -2.46
CA GLU A 192 12.01 15.16 -3.33
C GLU A 192 12.53 15.02 -4.77
N GLU A 193 13.85 14.80 -4.93
CA GLU A 193 14.44 14.55 -6.25
C GLU A 193 13.89 13.28 -6.90
N GLU A 194 13.71 12.19 -6.12
CA GLU A 194 13.12 10.95 -6.63
C GLU A 194 11.67 11.16 -7.07
N ILE A 195 10.86 11.86 -6.27
CA ILE A 195 9.47 12.16 -6.59
C ILE A 195 9.36 13.02 -7.84
N GLU A 196 10.18 14.06 -7.99
CA GLU A 196 10.13 14.95 -9.17
C GLU A 196 10.50 14.19 -10.46
N ILE A 197 11.51 13.33 -10.41
CA ILE A 197 11.87 12.48 -11.55
C ILE A 197 10.71 11.57 -11.94
N LEU A 198 10.04 10.97 -10.96
CA LEU A 198 8.92 10.05 -11.20
C LEU A 198 7.69 10.80 -11.71
N ARG A 199 7.40 11.97 -11.17
CA ARG A 199 6.33 12.86 -11.63
C ARG A 199 6.52 13.23 -13.11
N LYS A 200 7.73 13.66 -13.48
CA LYS A 200 8.06 13.97 -14.88
C LYS A 200 7.93 12.75 -15.78
N LYS A 201 8.24 11.56 -15.29
CA LYS A 201 8.08 10.31 -16.04
C LYS A 201 6.60 9.96 -16.25
N ILE A 202 5.79 10.09 -15.20
CA ILE A 202 4.35 9.78 -15.23
C ILE A 202 3.61 10.76 -16.15
N SER A 203 3.97 12.05 -16.15
CA SER A 203 3.34 13.07 -17.00
C SER A 203 3.36 12.75 -18.50
N ASN A 204 4.23 11.85 -18.96
CA ASN A 204 4.24 11.38 -20.34
C ASN A 204 3.12 10.37 -20.67
N TYR A 205 2.41 9.86 -19.69
CA TYR A 205 1.43 8.77 -19.82
C TYR A 205 0.02 9.13 -19.40
N VAL A 206 -0.19 10.32 -18.84
CA VAL A 206 -1.46 10.74 -18.25
C VAL A 206 -1.82 12.15 -18.68
N SER A 207 -3.11 12.47 -18.60
CA SER A 207 -3.62 13.85 -18.79
C SER A 207 -3.16 14.78 -17.65
N VAL A 208 -3.26 16.09 -17.88
CA VAL A 208 -2.96 17.11 -16.87
C VAL A 208 -3.84 16.91 -15.64
N ASP A 209 -5.15 16.73 -15.83
CA ASP A 209 -6.12 16.53 -14.75
C ASP A 209 -5.77 15.29 -13.90
N SER A 210 -5.34 14.21 -14.53
CA SER A 210 -4.90 13.01 -13.82
C SER A 210 -3.60 13.23 -13.03
N LEU A 211 -2.69 14.05 -13.55
CA LEU A 211 -1.46 14.39 -12.86
C LEU A 211 -1.74 15.31 -11.66
N GLU A 212 -2.61 16.31 -11.80
CA GLU A 212 -3.06 17.15 -10.69
C GLU A 212 -3.76 16.32 -9.61
N CYS A 213 -4.65 15.40 -10.00
CA CYS A 213 -5.26 14.45 -9.08
C CYS A 213 -4.23 13.62 -8.30
N LEU A 214 -3.12 13.21 -8.94
CA LEU A 214 -2.05 12.46 -8.31
C LEU A 214 -1.21 13.32 -7.36
N ASP A 215 -1.05 14.61 -7.66
CA ASP A 215 -0.36 15.59 -6.80
C ASP A 215 -1.14 15.88 -5.50
N GLU A 216 -2.46 15.69 -5.49
CA GLU A 216 -3.35 15.89 -4.34
C GLU A 216 -3.38 14.67 -3.38
N LEU A 217 -2.93 13.50 -3.83
CA LEU A 217 -2.92 12.26 -3.04
C LEU A 217 -1.65 12.13 -2.18
#